data_74bebbce13267206d9795ce6357cd15c
#
_entry.id   74bebbce13267206d9795ce6357cd15c
#
_cell.length_a   1.000
_cell.length_b   1.000
_cell.length_c   1.000
_cell.angle_alpha   90.00
_cell.angle_beta   90.00
_cell.angle_gamma   90.00
#
_symmetry.space_group_name_H-M   'P 1'
#
loop_
_entity.id
_entity.type
_entity.pdbx_description
1 polymer ?
#
loop_
_entity_poly.entity_id
_entity_poly.type
_entity_poly.pdbx_seq_one_letter_code
_entity_poly.pdbx_strand_id
1 'polypeptide(L)'
;MRGVLAVLFVCAAYAAQAADLKVATWNLEWLTARAVGDPALPEDVQPKNAADIALLRRYAAILDADVVALQEVDGPGIAAQIFPPDRYDLYFTDDKVVQRVGIAVRRGIRVQRNPDVTGLDLYPDAQFPLRSGADITLDLPGGKLRLLAVHLKTGCQRDRLDRSRRPQCEVLRGQVPVLQGWIAQRREEGVPFLVLGDFNRWMDGRDQMLSALESAAPLARATEGHDSPCWGGEHFIDHILAGGAARGWLDADSLRVLVYREGPAMKEHLSDHCPVAATFHLPG
;
A
#
# COMPACT_ATOMS: atom_id res chain seq x y z
N MET A 1 60.44 -13.50 -39.05
CA MET A 1 59.42 -14.09 -38.20
C MET A 1 58.69 -12.94 -37.47
N ARG A 2 57.45 -12.61 -37.86
CA ARG A 2 56.65 -11.58 -37.22
C ARG A 2 55.64 -12.26 -36.30
N GLY A 3 55.81 -12.11 -34.97
CA GLY A 3 54.90 -12.65 -33.99
C GLY A 3 53.63 -11.79 -33.93
N VAL A 4 52.49 -12.41 -34.14
CA VAL A 4 51.14 -11.79 -33.93
C VAL A 4 50.76 -11.97 -32.45
N LEU A 5 50.66 -10.85 -31.74
CA LEU A 5 50.18 -10.84 -30.36
C LEU A 5 48.64 -10.83 -30.40
N ALA A 6 48.02 -11.93 -30.01
CA ALA A 6 46.55 -12.01 -29.85
C ALA A 6 46.17 -11.43 -28.49
N VAL A 7 45.47 -10.31 -28.49
CA VAL A 7 44.85 -9.71 -27.27
C VAL A 7 43.51 -10.38 -27.04
N LEU A 8 43.42 -11.21 -26.01
CA LEU A 8 42.16 -11.79 -25.53
C LEU A 8 41.41 -10.74 -24.74
N PHE A 9 40.28 -10.21 -25.28
CA PHE A 9 39.31 -9.45 -24.54
C PHE A 9 38.47 -10.41 -23.68
N VAL A 10 38.68 -10.40 -22.37
CA VAL A 10 37.79 -11.04 -21.40
C VAL A 10 36.62 -10.08 -21.14
N CYS A 11 35.48 -10.34 -21.78
CA CYS A 11 34.23 -9.69 -21.38
C CYS A 11 33.79 -10.26 -20.04
N ALA A 12 34.02 -9.52 -18.94
CA ALA A 12 33.38 -9.81 -17.66
C ALA A 12 31.87 -9.49 -17.80
N ALA A 13 31.04 -10.51 -17.91
CA ALA A 13 29.62 -10.40 -17.75
C ALA A 13 29.36 -10.03 -16.28
N TYR A 14 29.06 -8.78 -15.99
CA TYR A 14 28.49 -8.41 -14.71
C TYR A 14 27.10 -9.05 -14.65
N ALA A 15 26.94 -10.12 -13.87
CA ALA A 15 25.62 -10.58 -13.49
C ALA A 15 24.96 -9.43 -12.73
N ALA A 16 23.89 -8.87 -13.29
CA ALA A 16 23.06 -7.91 -12.56
C ALA A 16 22.55 -8.62 -11.30
N GLN A 17 22.96 -8.14 -10.15
CA GLN A 17 22.51 -8.69 -8.88
C GLN A 17 21.04 -8.34 -8.75
N ALA A 18 20.18 -9.35 -8.58
CA ALA A 18 18.76 -9.13 -8.30
C ALA A 18 18.65 -8.18 -7.09
N ALA A 19 17.91 -7.10 -7.27
CA ALA A 19 17.70 -6.13 -6.20
C ALA A 19 16.41 -6.49 -5.46
N ASP A 20 16.44 -6.41 -4.14
CA ASP A 20 15.23 -6.56 -3.33
C ASP A 20 14.49 -5.23 -3.26
N LEU A 21 13.15 -5.30 -3.35
CA LEU A 21 12.25 -4.18 -3.12
C LEU A 21 11.37 -4.51 -1.91
N LYS A 22 11.56 -3.80 -0.82
CA LYS A 22 10.70 -3.93 0.36
C LYS A 22 9.51 -2.99 0.25
N VAL A 23 8.32 -3.57 0.14
CA VAL A 23 7.06 -2.85 0.01
C VAL A 23 6.23 -3.02 1.28
N ALA A 24 5.58 -1.95 1.72
CA ALA A 24 4.73 -1.96 2.90
C ALA A 24 3.41 -1.21 2.66
N THR A 25 2.42 -1.48 3.50
CA THR A 25 1.23 -0.67 3.67
C THR A 25 1.04 -0.32 5.14
N TRP A 26 0.55 0.89 5.43
CA TRP A 26 0.32 1.38 6.76
C TRP A 26 -0.82 2.40 6.82
N ASN A 27 -1.94 2.02 7.39
CA ASN A 27 -2.98 2.96 7.80
C ASN A 27 -2.49 3.67 9.08
N LEU A 28 -2.48 5.01 9.07
CA LEU A 28 -1.93 5.85 10.14
C LEU A 28 -3.03 6.49 11.02
N GLU A 29 -4.25 5.98 10.93
CA GLU A 29 -5.37 6.34 11.78
C GLU A 29 -5.46 7.86 12.03
N TRP A 30 -6.12 8.57 11.10
CA TRP A 30 -6.32 10.02 11.20
C TRP A 30 -5.04 10.85 11.42
N LEU A 31 -3.95 10.50 10.74
CA LEU A 31 -2.73 11.32 10.81
C LEU A 31 -2.95 12.70 10.21
N THR A 32 -3.13 13.69 11.06
CA THR A 32 -3.42 15.08 10.69
C THR A 32 -2.69 16.08 11.58
N ALA A 33 -2.43 17.29 11.05
CA ALA A 33 -1.94 18.43 11.81
C ALA A 33 -3.08 19.37 12.27
N ARG A 34 -4.34 19.01 12.03
CA ARG A 34 -5.51 19.80 12.44
C ARG A 34 -5.65 19.81 13.95
N ALA A 35 -6.26 20.86 14.47
CA ALA A 35 -6.56 20.96 15.89
C ALA A 35 -7.72 20.04 16.30
N VAL A 36 -7.78 19.66 17.56
CA VAL A 36 -8.96 19.03 18.16
C VAL A 36 -10.19 19.93 17.95
N GLY A 37 -11.30 19.34 17.50
CA GLY A 37 -12.53 20.08 17.21
C GLY A 37 -12.57 20.77 15.84
N ASP A 38 -11.58 20.52 14.96
CA ASP A 38 -11.68 20.93 13.55
C ASP A 38 -12.92 20.28 12.91
N PRO A 39 -13.80 21.05 12.23
CA PRO A 39 -15.06 20.53 11.68
C PRO A 39 -14.88 19.49 10.57
N ALA A 40 -13.67 19.32 10.04
CA ALA A 40 -13.34 18.26 9.09
C ALA A 40 -12.98 16.93 9.76
N LEU A 41 -12.91 16.90 11.10
CA LEU A 41 -12.65 15.70 11.89
C LEU A 41 -13.93 15.25 12.61
N PRO A 42 -14.17 13.93 12.75
CA PRO A 42 -15.15 13.41 13.70
C PRO A 42 -14.83 13.88 15.13
N GLU A 43 -15.87 14.01 15.97
CA GLU A 43 -15.73 14.53 17.33
C GLU A 43 -14.86 13.65 18.25
N ASP A 44 -14.77 12.37 17.95
CA ASP A 44 -14.00 11.36 18.68
C ASP A 44 -12.55 11.25 18.22
N VAL A 45 -12.16 11.89 17.11
CA VAL A 45 -10.79 11.87 16.61
C VAL A 45 -9.89 12.76 17.44
N GLN A 46 -8.82 12.16 17.97
CA GLN A 46 -7.75 12.86 18.69
C GLN A 46 -6.52 12.98 17.77
N PRO A 47 -6.20 14.19 17.27
CA PRO A 47 -5.00 14.40 16.49
C PRO A 47 -3.74 14.02 17.28
N LYS A 48 -2.82 13.35 16.61
CA LYS A 48 -1.57 12.88 17.23
C LYS A 48 -0.68 14.05 17.64
N ASN A 49 -0.14 13.98 18.84
CA ASN A 49 0.76 15.00 19.36
C ASN A 49 2.21 14.82 18.88
N ALA A 50 3.12 15.73 19.22
CA ALA A 50 4.50 15.69 18.77
C ALA A 50 5.27 14.42 19.23
N ALA A 51 4.95 13.88 20.43
CA ALA A 51 5.56 12.65 20.90
C ALA A 51 5.09 11.42 20.13
N ASP A 52 3.79 11.37 19.79
CA ASP A 52 3.17 10.33 18.95
C ASP A 52 3.81 10.33 17.54
N ILE A 53 3.94 11.52 16.94
CA ILE A 53 4.60 11.71 15.63
C ILE A 53 6.06 11.24 15.67
N ALA A 54 6.80 11.60 16.74
CA ALA A 54 8.19 11.17 16.89
C ALA A 54 8.30 9.64 17.03
N LEU A 55 7.34 9.01 17.69
CA LEU A 55 7.29 7.55 17.86
C LEU A 55 6.94 6.87 16.53
N LEU A 56 5.93 7.35 15.79
CA LEU A 56 5.59 6.86 14.45
C LEU A 56 6.78 6.99 13.48
N ARG A 57 7.52 8.10 13.54
CA ARG A 57 8.75 8.29 12.76
C ARG A 57 9.82 7.23 13.10
N ARG A 58 9.96 6.83 14.38
CA ARG A 58 10.85 5.73 14.77
C ARG A 58 10.39 4.41 14.15
N TYR A 59 9.09 4.13 14.16
CA TYR A 59 8.55 2.92 13.52
C TYR A 59 8.77 2.94 12.01
N ALA A 60 8.59 4.07 11.34
CA ALA A 60 8.93 4.22 9.92
C ALA A 60 10.42 3.94 9.64
N ALA A 61 11.32 4.40 10.53
CA ALA A 61 12.75 4.12 10.42
C ALA A 61 13.09 2.64 10.66
N ILE A 62 12.38 1.96 11.57
CA ILE A 62 12.56 0.52 11.83
C ILE A 62 11.97 -0.30 10.67
N LEU A 63 10.82 0.11 10.14
CA LEU A 63 10.19 -0.50 8.98
C LEU A 63 11.14 -0.49 7.78
N ASP A 64 11.83 0.63 7.56
CA ASP A 64 12.86 0.83 6.53
C ASP A 64 12.47 0.22 5.18
N ALA A 65 11.25 0.48 4.74
CA ALA A 65 10.72 0.02 3.46
C ALA A 65 11.10 0.99 2.33
N ASP A 66 11.18 0.46 1.10
CA ASP A 66 11.47 1.26 -0.09
C ASP A 66 10.22 1.96 -0.61
N VAL A 67 9.06 1.33 -0.40
CA VAL A 67 7.74 1.86 -0.76
C VAL A 67 6.77 1.59 0.38
N VAL A 68 6.01 2.61 0.78
CA VAL A 68 4.95 2.47 1.79
C VAL A 68 3.67 3.10 1.27
N ALA A 69 2.63 2.29 1.06
CA ALA A 69 1.28 2.80 0.86
C ALA A 69 0.72 3.32 2.19
N LEU A 70 0.18 4.52 2.16
CA LEU A 70 -0.29 5.25 3.34
C LEU A 70 -1.79 5.45 3.25
N GLN A 71 -2.49 5.20 4.33
CA GLN A 71 -3.92 5.44 4.45
C GLN A 71 -4.19 6.35 5.66
N GLU A 72 -5.28 7.09 5.60
CA GLU A 72 -5.75 8.01 6.65
C GLU A 72 -4.77 9.13 7.00
N VAL A 73 -4.19 9.74 5.98
CA VAL A 73 -3.20 10.83 6.14
C VAL A 73 -3.71 12.12 5.50
N ASP A 74 -3.65 13.22 6.24
CA ASP A 74 -4.08 14.57 5.79
C ASP A 74 -3.04 15.22 4.85
N GLY A 75 -2.46 14.40 3.97
CA GLY A 75 -1.58 14.83 2.88
C GLY A 75 -0.09 14.86 3.19
N PRO A 76 0.71 15.35 2.23
CA PRO A 76 2.17 15.21 2.26
C PRO A 76 2.84 16.01 3.38
N GLY A 77 2.24 17.13 3.84
CA GLY A 77 2.83 17.97 4.87
C GLY A 77 3.00 17.27 6.21
N ILE A 78 1.98 16.54 6.68
CA ILE A 78 2.06 15.77 7.92
C ILE A 78 2.81 14.45 7.71
N ALA A 79 2.64 13.80 6.55
CA ALA A 79 3.38 12.58 6.22
C ALA A 79 4.90 12.79 6.24
N ALA A 80 5.39 13.96 5.82
CA ALA A 80 6.80 14.31 5.82
C ALA A 80 7.44 14.34 7.23
N GLN A 81 6.63 14.46 8.29
CA GLN A 81 7.13 14.37 9.66
C GLN A 81 7.49 12.93 10.06
N ILE A 82 6.88 11.92 9.40
CA ILE A 82 7.14 10.50 9.61
C ILE A 82 8.10 9.96 8.56
N PHE A 83 7.89 10.32 7.30
CA PHE A 83 8.70 9.95 6.14
C PHE A 83 9.47 11.19 5.65
N PRO A 84 10.67 11.48 6.20
CA PRO A 84 11.34 12.74 5.98
C PRO A 84 11.79 12.91 4.50
N PRO A 85 11.75 14.15 3.97
CA PRO A 85 11.95 14.43 2.55
C PRO A 85 13.40 14.26 2.05
N ASP A 86 14.35 14.08 2.96
CA ASP A 86 15.72 13.66 2.63
C ASP A 86 15.82 12.16 2.31
N ARG A 87 14.83 11.37 2.70
CA ARG A 87 14.77 9.92 2.48
C ARG A 87 13.65 9.46 1.57
N TYR A 88 12.52 10.18 1.53
CA TYR A 88 11.32 9.77 0.80
C TYR A 88 10.74 10.91 -0.04
N ASP A 89 10.24 10.56 -1.21
CA ASP A 89 9.33 11.38 -2.00
C ASP A 89 7.90 10.90 -1.75
N LEU A 90 6.94 11.84 -1.66
CA LEU A 90 5.56 11.57 -1.23
C LEU A 90 4.58 11.87 -2.37
N TYR A 91 3.72 10.91 -2.68
CA TYR A 91 2.71 10.97 -3.75
C TYR A 91 1.34 10.74 -3.13
N PHE A 92 0.49 11.76 -3.10
CA PHE A 92 -0.85 11.70 -2.51
C PHE A 92 -1.92 11.94 -3.56
N THR A 93 -3.12 11.39 -3.34
CA THR A 93 -4.31 11.71 -4.13
C THR A 93 -4.66 13.21 -3.99
N ASP A 94 -5.33 13.74 -5.03
CA ASP A 94 -5.77 15.13 -5.03
C ASP A 94 -7.13 15.33 -4.30
N ASP A 95 -7.60 14.30 -3.60
CA ASP A 95 -8.84 14.33 -2.81
C ASP A 95 -8.83 15.45 -1.76
N LYS A 96 -10.01 16.03 -1.50
CA LYS A 96 -10.21 17.08 -0.48
C LYS A 96 -10.72 16.50 0.85
N VAL A 97 -10.23 15.33 1.22
CA VAL A 97 -10.57 14.64 2.47
C VAL A 97 -9.36 14.59 3.40
N VAL A 98 -9.60 14.48 4.72
CA VAL A 98 -8.52 14.34 5.70
C VAL A 98 -7.85 12.98 5.57
N GLN A 99 -8.63 11.92 5.37
CA GLN A 99 -8.13 10.55 5.23
C GLN A 99 -7.66 10.24 3.80
N ARG A 100 -6.68 10.98 3.28
CA ARG A 100 -6.14 10.70 1.94
C ARG A 100 -5.36 9.40 1.87
N VAL A 101 -5.25 8.88 0.65
CA VAL A 101 -4.34 7.81 0.29
C VAL A 101 -3.08 8.40 -0.32
N GLY A 102 -1.94 7.83 0.04
CA GLY A 102 -0.65 8.26 -0.50
C GLY A 102 0.35 7.12 -0.60
N ILE A 103 1.50 7.42 -1.18
CA ILE A 103 2.63 6.49 -1.29
C ILE A 103 3.90 7.26 -0.95
N ALA A 104 4.67 6.77 0.02
CA ALA A 104 6.03 7.19 0.29
C ALA A 104 6.98 6.27 -0.48
N VAL A 105 7.86 6.84 -1.29
CA VAL A 105 8.86 6.10 -2.08
C VAL A 105 10.25 6.56 -1.69
N ARG A 106 11.13 5.62 -1.39
CA ARG A 106 12.54 5.90 -1.06
C ARG A 106 13.19 6.68 -2.20
N ARG A 107 13.90 7.74 -1.86
CA ARG A 107 14.63 8.57 -2.84
C ARG A 107 15.66 7.74 -3.62
N GLY A 108 15.78 8.06 -4.88
CA GLY A 108 16.62 7.32 -5.83
C GLY A 108 15.83 6.33 -6.69
N ILE A 109 14.63 5.93 -6.29
CA ILE A 109 13.70 5.20 -7.15
C ILE A 109 12.95 6.22 -8.00
N ARG A 110 13.02 6.08 -9.33
CA ARG A 110 12.28 6.96 -10.23
C ARG A 110 10.81 6.61 -10.24
N VAL A 111 9.98 7.64 -10.16
CA VAL A 111 8.53 7.50 -10.09
C VAL A 111 7.86 8.33 -11.18
N GLN A 112 6.90 7.73 -11.86
CA GLN A 112 5.92 8.42 -12.66
C GLN A 112 4.59 8.41 -11.88
N ARG A 113 4.07 9.59 -11.51
CA ARG A 113 2.69 9.71 -11.01
C ARG A 113 1.72 9.47 -12.17
N ASN A 114 0.70 8.66 -11.93
CA ASN A 114 -0.40 8.44 -12.85
C ASN A 114 -1.65 9.17 -12.35
N PRO A 115 -2.71 9.31 -13.15
CA PRO A 115 -3.99 9.81 -12.67
C PRO A 115 -4.53 8.97 -11.52
N ASP A 116 -5.06 9.63 -10.50
CA ASP A 116 -5.70 8.97 -9.37
C ASP A 116 -6.89 8.12 -9.84
N VAL A 117 -7.12 6.98 -9.19
CA VAL A 117 -8.26 6.11 -9.49
C VAL A 117 -9.49 6.66 -8.76
N THR A 118 -10.05 7.75 -9.31
CA THR A 118 -11.16 8.50 -8.70
C THR A 118 -12.47 7.71 -8.64
N GLY A 119 -12.63 6.69 -9.48
CA GLY A 119 -13.80 5.80 -9.43
C GLY A 119 -13.96 5.01 -8.13
N LEU A 120 -12.95 4.99 -7.25
CA LEU A 120 -13.07 4.42 -5.90
C LEU A 120 -13.84 5.31 -4.94
N ASP A 121 -13.92 6.61 -5.20
CA ASP A 121 -14.85 7.50 -4.52
C ASP A 121 -16.21 7.48 -5.25
N LEU A 122 -17.11 6.63 -4.78
CA LEU A 122 -18.44 6.46 -5.38
C LEU A 122 -19.39 7.61 -5.09
N TYR A 123 -19.05 8.50 -4.15
CA TYR A 123 -19.90 9.59 -3.67
C TYR A 123 -19.10 10.87 -3.46
N PRO A 124 -18.51 11.46 -4.51
CA PRO A 124 -17.60 12.61 -4.40
C PRO A 124 -18.27 13.87 -3.85
N ASP A 125 -19.59 13.99 -3.98
CA ASP A 125 -20.38 15.12 -3.48
C ASP A 125 -20.98 14.86 -2.08
N ALA A 126 -20.66 13.74 -1.43
CA ALA A 126 -21.12 13.46 -0.09
C ALA A 126 -20.46 14.40 0.94
N GLN A 127 -21.09 14.60 2.09
CA GLN A 127 -20.50 15.35 3.20
C GLN A 127 -19.15 14.73 3.66
N PHE A 128 -19.06 13.41 3.62
CA PHE A 128 -17.85 12.64 3.89
C PHE A 128 -17.57 11.73 2.70
N PRO A 129 -16.89 12.21 1.65
CA PRO A 129 -16.56 11.43 0.47
C PRO A 129 -15.66 10.23 0.83
N LEU A 130 -15.62 9.25 -0.06
CA LEU A 130 -14.63 8.19 0.03
C LEU A 130 -13.25 8.72 -0.46
N ARG A 131 -12.38 7.84 -0.85
CA ARG A 131 -11.01 8.17 -1.29
C ARG A 131 -10.74 7.58 -2.66
N SER A 132 -10.04 8.32 -3.48
CA SER A 132 -9.41 7.82 -4.69
C SER A 132 -8.26 6.86 -4.35
N GLY A 133 -7.85 6.05 -5.31
CA GLY A 133 -6.61 5.29 -5.20
C GLY A 133 -5.43 6.09 -5.72
N ALA A 134 -4.30 6.08 -5.00
CA ALA A 134 -3.05 6.68 -5.47
C ALA A 134 -2.32 5.71 -6.41
N ASP A 135 -2.06 6.16 -7.63
CA ASP A 135 -1.50 5.33 -8.69
C ASP A 135 -0.14 5.87 -9.15
N ILE A 136 0.89 5.05 -9.04
CA ILE A 136 2.25 5.38 -9.49
C ILE A 136 2.86 4.24 -10.30
N THR A 137 3.86 4.56 -11.11
CA THR A 137 4.74 3.59 -11.76
C THR A 137 6.16 3.79 -11.27
N LEU A 138 6.79 2.76 -10.76
CA LEU A 138 8.21 2.73 -10.44
C LEU A 138 8.99 2.31 -11.66
N ASP A 139 10.14 2.97 -11.87
CA ASP A 139 11.12 2.61 -12.89
C ASP A 139 12.29 1.92 -12.18
N LEU A 140 12.30 0.60 -12.23
CA LEU A 140 13.22 -0.26 -11.48
C LEU A 140 14.27 -0.89 -12.41
N PRO A 141 15.41 -1.41 -11.90
CA PRO A 141 16.40 -2.15 -12.72
C PRO A 141 15.68 -3.31 -13.36
N GLY A 142 14.98 -3.97 -13.48
CA GLY A 142 14.27 -5.04 -14.18
C GLY A 142 13.05 -4.60 -14.97
N GLY A 143 12.75 -3.31 -15.01
CA GLY A 143 11.60 -2.75 -15.72
C GLY A 143 10.62 -1.98 -14.86
N LYS A 144 9.41 -1.78 -15.36
CA LYS A 144 8.37 -1.01 -14.69
C LYS A 144 7.55 -1.87 -13.74
N LEU A 145 7.20 -1.29 -12.59
CA LEU A 145 6.23 -1.86 -11.65
C LEU A 145 5.13 -0.82 -11.35
N ARG A 146 3.87 -1.17 -11.62
CA ARG A 146 2.74 -0.29 -11.32
C ARG A 146 2.21 -0.56 -9.91
N LEU A 147 1.93 0.50 -9.14
CA LEU A 147 1.38 0.38 -7.81
C LEU A 147 0.09 1.18 -7.69
N LEU A 148 -0.93 0.57 -7.09
CA LEU A 148 -2.16 1.24 -6.68
C LEU A 148 -2.31 1.11 -5.17
N ALA A 149 -2.20 2.21 -4.45
CA ALA A 149 -2.54 2.28 -3.03
C ALA A 149 -4.03 2.55 -2.86
N VAL A 150 -4.67 1.84 -1.94
CA VAL A 150 -6.12 1.92 -1.71
C VAL A 150 -6.45 2.06 -0.24
N HIS A 151 -7.62 2.67 0.04
CA HIS A 151 -8.31 2.62 1.32
C HIS A 151 -9.80 2.47 1.04
N LEU A 152 -10.33 1.26 1.17
CA LEU A 152 -11.68 0.93 0.78
C LEU A 152 -12.68 1.17 1.92
N LYS A 153 -13.97 1.00 1.62
CA LYS A 153 -15.05 1.24 2.57
C LYS A 153 -15.00 0.25 3.72
N THR A 154 -14.91 0.79 4.94
CA THR A 154 -14.99 0.02 6.19
C THR A 154 -16.40 -0.49 6.50
N GLY A 155 -16.48 -1.45 7.44
CA GLY A 155 -17.73 -1.95 8.01
C GLY A 155 -18.34 -3.15 7.27
N CYS A 156 -17.59 -3.78 6.33
CA CYS A 156 -17.99 -5.01 5.63
C CYS A 156 -16.84 -6.03 5.58
N GLN A 157 -16.16 -6.27 6.70
CA GLN A 157 -14.92 -7.07 6.71
C GLN A 157 -15.15 -8.56 6.41
N ARG A 158 -16.23 -9.16 6.92
CA ARG A 158 -16.51 -10.62 6.83
C ARG A 158 -17.86 -10.98 6.25
N ASP A 159 -18.76 -10.00 6.08
CA ASP A 159 -20.10 -10.29 5.57
C ASP A 159 -20.03 -10.82 4.13
N ARG A 160 -20.98 -11.67 3.77
CA ARG A 160 -21.10 -12.10 2.38
C ARG A 160 -21.39 -10.91 1.47
N LEU A 161 -20.39 -10.52 0.70
CA LEU A 161 -20.45 -9.31 -0.13
C LEU A 161 -21.53 -9.37 -1.20
N ASP A 162 -21.82 -10.58 -1.73
CA ASP A 162 -22.84 -10.83 -2.76
C ASP A 162 -24.29 -10.71 -2.26
N ARG A 163 -24.51 -10.87 -0.94
CA ARG A 163 -25.87 -10.97 -0.35
C ARG A 163 -26.16 -9.96 0.75
N SER A 164 -25.13 -9.35 1.33
CA SER A 164 -25.32 -8.38 2.39
C SER A 164 -26.05 -7.14 1.88
N ARG A 165 -27.06 -6.71 2.63
CA ARG A 165 -27.81 -5.46 2.38
C ARG A 165 -27.37 -4.32 3.29
N ARG A 166 -26.29 -4.51 4.03
CA ARG A 166 -25.71 -3.43 4.84
C ARG A 166 -25.16 -2.34 3.91
N PRO A 167 -25.46 -1.07 4.17
CA PRO A 167 -25.00 0.03 3.30
C PRO A 167 -23.49 0.03 3.06
N GLN A 168 -22.70 -0.32 4.08
CA GLN A 168 -21.26 -0.41 3.97
C GLN A 168 -20.82 -1.50 2.97
N CYS A 169 -21.53 -2.64 2.95
CA CYS A 169 -21.25 -3.72 2.02
C CYS A 169 -21.69 -3.39 0.59
N GLU A 170 -22.76 -2.62 0.44
CA GLU A 170 -23.19 -2.15 -0.89
C GLU A 170 -22.16 -1.20 -1.50
N VAL A 171 -21.64 -0.29 -0.68
CA VAL A 171 -20.56 0.62 -1.10
C VAL A 171 -19.30 -0.15 -1.46
N LEU A 172 -18.82 -1.05 -0.59
CA LEU A 172 -17.64 -1.87 -0.89
C LEU A 172 -17.84 -2.71 -2.16
N ARG A 173 -19.03 -3.28 -2.35
CA ARG A 173 -19.38 -4.01 -3.58
C ARG A 173 -19.27 -3.14 -4.82
N GLY A 174 -19.62 -1.86 -4.74
CA GLY A 174 -19.46 -0.89 -5.83
C GLY A 174 -18.00 -0.55 -6.16
N GLN A 175 -17.09 -0.64 -5.19
CA GLN A 175 -15.66 -0.41 -5.41
C GLN A 175 -14.94 -1.58 -6.11
N VAL A 176 -15.46 -2.82 -5.96
CA VAL A 176 -14.84 -4.02 -6.56
C VAL A 176 -14.69 -3.93 -8.09
N PRO A 177 -15.71 -3.56 -8.88
CA PRO A 177 -15.57 -3.44 -10.34
C PRO A 177 -14.51 -2.42 -10.77
N VAL A 178 -14.29 -1.35 -9.98
CA VAL A 178 -13.26 -0.36 -10.28
C VAL A 178 -11.87 -0.99 -10.18
N LEU A 179 -11.63 -1.74 -9.10
CA LEU A 179 -10.37 -2.49 -8.93
C LEU A 179 -10.19 -3.58 -9.99
N GLN A 180 -11.27 -4.32 -10.32
CA GLN A 180 -11.23 -5.33 -11.39
C GLN A 180 -10.84 -4.68 -12.73
N GLY A 181 -11.43 -3.54 -13.07
CA GLY A 181 -11.10 -2.81 -14.29
C GLY A 181 -9.64 -2.36 -14.32
N TRP A 182 -9.12 -1.83 -13.19
CA TRP A 182 -7.74 -1.44 -13.09
C TRP A 182 -6.79 -2.64 -13.25
N ILE A 183 -7.07 -3.77 -12.59
CA ILE A 183 -6.29 -5.02 -12.68
C ILE A 183 -6.33 -5.59 -14.12
N ALA A 184 -7.51 -5.64 -14.74
CA ALA A 184 -7.68 -6.15 -16.10
C ALA A 184 -6.83 -5.33 -17.09
N GLN A 185 -6.83 -4.00 -16.95
CA GLN A 185 -6.02 -3.13 -17.80
C GLN A 185 -4.52 -3.41 -17.63
N ARG A 186 -4.03 -3.63 -16.39
CA ARG A 186 -2.60 -3.96 -16.18
C ARG A 186 -2.24 -5.32 -16.79
N ARG A 187 -3.14 -6.30 -16.70
CA ARG A 187 -2.97 -7.59 -17.36
C ARG A 187 -2.87 -7.43 -18.89
N GLU A 188 -3.74 -6.62 -19.48
CA GLU A 188 -3.74 -6.37 -20.93
C GLU A 188 -2.47 -5.64 -21.40
N GLU A 189 -1.97 -4.70 -20.60
CA GLU A 189 -0.71 -3.99 -20.84
C GLU A 189 0.52 -4.89 -20.63
N GLY A 190 0.38 -6.04 -19.98
CA GLY A 190 1.50 -6.92 -19.62
C GLY A 190 2.42 -6.33 -18.55
N VAL A 191 1.96 -5.32 -17.79
CA VAL A 191 2.77 -4.61 -16.79
C VAL A 191 2.63 -5.33 -15.44
N PRO A 192 3.74 -5.67 -14.76
CA PRO A 192 3.73 -6.13 -13.37
C PRO A 192 3.10 -5.07 -12.47
N PHE A 193 2.30 -5.50 -11.49
CA PHE A 193 1.62 -4.55 -10.61
C PHE A 193 1.43 -5.04 -9.19
N LEU A 194 1.24 -4.08 -8.27
CA LEU A 194 0.78 -4.31 -6.91
C LEU A 194 -0.49 -3.50 -6.65
N VAL A 195 -1.44 -4.08 -5.92
CA VAL A 195 -2.53 -3.35 -5.26
C VAL A 195 -2.34 -3.55 -3.77
N LEU A 196 -2.20 -2.47 -3.01
CA LEU A 196 -1.86 -2.57 -1.60
C LEU A 196 -2.55 -1.46 -0.80
N GLY A 197 -2.83 -1.74 0.47
CA GLY A 197 -3.53 -0.79 1.32
C GLY A 197 -4.45 -1.46 2.31
N ASP A 198 -5.30 -0.64 2.90
CA ASP A 198 -6.41 -1.07 3.73
C ASP A 198 -7.63 -1.38 2.85
N PHE A 199 -7.86 -2.67 2.65
CA PHE A 199 -9.02 -3.16 1.91
C PHE A 199 -10.28 -3.22 2.78
N ASN A 200 -10.13 -3.06 4.10
CA ASN A 200 -11.22 -3.20 5.07
C ASN A 200 -11.97 -4.54 4.92
N ARG A 201 -11.24 -5.58 4.48
CA ARG A 201 -11.82 -6.89 4.12
C ARG A 201 -10.92 -8.03 4.53
N TRP A 202 -11.50 -9.05 5.17
CA TRP A 202 -10.86 -10.34 5.37
C TRP A 202 -10.86 -11.10 4.05
N MET A 203 -9.70 -11.27 3.47
CA MET A 203 -9.54 -11.96 2.20
C MET A 203 -9.12 -13.42 2.44
N ASP A 204 -10.01 -14.24 2.97
CA ASP A 204 -9.78 -15.69 3.00
C ASP A 204 -9.97 -16.31 1.61
N GLY A 205 -9.61 -17.60 1.45
CA GLY A 205 -9.69 -18.30 0.16
C GLY A 205 -11.12 -18.50 -0.40
N ARG A 206 -12.16 -18.02 0.29
CA ARG A 206 -13.57 -18.06 -0.15
C ARG A 206 -14.19 -16.67 -0.22
N ASP A 207 -13.39 -15.66 -0.05
CA ASP A 207 -13.85 -14.29 -0.09
C ASP A 207 -14.30 -13.86 -1.50
N GLN A 208 -15.47 -13.23 -1.60
CA GLN A 208 -16.07 -12.87 -2.88
C GLN A 208 -15.32 -11.70 -3.54
N MET A 209 -14.74 -10.78 -2.75
CA MET A 209 -13.94 -9.70 -3.31
C MET A 209 -12.64 -10.25 -3.89
N LEU A 210 -11.90 -11.07 -3.14
CA LEU A 210 -10.69 -11.71 -3.64
C LEU A 210 -10.97 -12.49 -4.92
N SER A 211 -11.99 -13.35 -4.93
CA SER A 211 -12.39 -14.11 -6.11
C SER A 211 -12.74 -13.23 -7.30
N ALA A 212 -13.40 -12.08 -7.07
CA ALA A 212 -13.71 -11.12 -8.12
C ALA A 212 -12.44 -10.48 -8.69
N LEU A 213 -11.50 -10.06 -7.84
CA LEU A 213 -10.22 -9.49 -8.29
C LEU A 213 -9.39 -10.52 -9.06
N GLU A 214 -9.32 -11.75 -8.60
CA GLU A 214 -8.62 -12.85 -9.27
C GLU A 214 -9.22 -13.23 -10.62
N SER A 215 -10.52 -12.99 -10.83
CA SER A 215 -11.14 -13.18 -12.15
C SER A 215 -10.61 -12.18 -13.19
N ALA A 216 -10.15 -11.01 -12.79
CA ALA A 216 -9.52 -10.03 -13.67
C ALA A 216 -8.09 -10.42 -14.05
N ALA A 217 -7.31 -10.89 -13.10
CA ALA A 217 -5.97 -11.49 -13.32
C ALA A 217 -5.60 -12.39 -12.12
N PRO A 218 -4.81 -13.45 -12.32
CA PRO A 218 -4.25 -14.22 -11.21
C PRO A 218 -3.44 -13.30 -10.28
N LEU A 219 -3.63 -13.46 -8.95
CA LEU A 219 -2.95 -12.67 -7.94
C LEU A 219 -2.16 -13.57 -6.97
N ALA A 220 -1.11 -13.04 -6.38
CA ALA A 220 -0.47 -13.59 -5.19
C ALA A 220 -0.69 -12.60 -4.04
N ARG A 221 -1.03 -13.08 -2.87
CA ARG A 221 -1.33 -12.26 -1.70
C ARG A 221 -0.30 -12.52 -0.61
N ALA A 222 0.46 -11.47 -0.23
CA ALA A 222 1.53 -11.60 0.77
C ALA A 222 1.00 -12.08 2.15
N THR A 223 -0.25 -11.78 2.50
CA THR A 223 -0.89 -12.15 3.77
C THR A 223 -1.62 -13.51 3.72
N GLU A 224 -1.43 -14.28 2.65
CA GLU A 224 -2.12 -15.57 2.50
C GLU A 224 -1.71 -16.58 3.58
N GLY A 225 -2.70 -17.19 4.23
CA GLY A 225 -2.46 -18.20 5.26
C GLY A 225 -2.01 -17.66 6.62
N HIS A 226 -2.01 -16.33 6.81
CA HIS A 226 -1.58 -15.70 8.04
C HIS A 226 -2.67 -14.84 8.67
N ASP A 227 -2.61 -14.69 10.00
CA ASP A 227 -3.34 -13.71 10.77
C ASP A 227 -2.38 -12.59 11.23
N SER A 228 -2.92 -11.39 11.44
CA SER A 228 -2.14 -10.23 11.90
C SER A 228 -1.87 -10.35 13.40
N PRO A 229 -0.63 -10.22 13.87
CA PRO A 229 -0.29 -10.16 15.30
C PRO A 229 -0.55 -8.78 15.92
N CYS A 230 -1.05 -7.82 15.15
CA CYS A 230 -1.30 -6.44 15.59
C CYS A 230 -2.26 -6.42 16.78
N TRP A 231 -1.92 -5.69 17.83
CA TRP A 231 -2.71 -5.47 19.05
C TRP A 231 -3.31 -6.74 19.69
N GLY A 232 -2.67 -7.87 19.54
CA GLY A 232 -3.11 -9.14 20.17
C GLY A 232 -3.67 -10.17 19.19
N GLY A 233 -3.68 -9.85 17.92
CA GLY A 233 -4.02 -10.76 16.84
C GLY A 233 -5.45 -10.61 16.31
N GLU A 234 -5.56 -10.49 14.99
CA GLU A 234 -6.79 -10.41 14.25
C GLU A 234 -6.59 -10.83 12.78
N HIS A 235 -7.66 -10.93 12.01
CA HIS A 235 -7.54 -11.16 10.58
C HIS A 235 -7.01 -9.91 9.87
N PHE A 236 -6.17 -10.10 8.87
CA PHE A 236 -5.71 -9.00 8.04
C PHE A 236 -6.87 -8.31 7.31
N ILE A 237 -6.83 -6.99 7.30
CA ILE A 237 -7.61 -6.11 6.41
C ILE A 237 -6.68 -5.24 5.56
N ASP A 238 -5.40 -5.16 5.94
CA ASP A 238 -4.32 -4.58 5.17
C ASP A 238 -3.65 -5.67 4.32
N HIS A 239 -3.62 -5.49 3.01
CA HIS A 239 -3.10 -6.51 2.09
C HIS A 239 -2.13 -5.92 1.07
N ILE A 240 -1.24 -6.79 0.55
CA ILE A 240 -0.39 -6.54 -0.60
C ILE A 240 -0.69 -7.66 -1.61
N LEU A 241 -1.31 -7.27 -2.73
CA LEU A 241 -1.68 -8.16 -3.83
C LEU A 241 -0.73 -7.92 -5.00
N ALA A 242 -0.07 -8.96 -5.50
CA ALA A 242 0.82 -8.90 -6.65
C ALA A 242 0.17 -9.55 -7.86
N GLY A 243 0.27 -8.91 -9.04
CA GLY A 243 -0.26 -9.40 -10.29
C GLY A 243 0.76 -9.33 -11.44
N GLY A 244 0.45 -9.99 -12.55
CA GLY A 244 1.38 -10.14 -13.66
C GLY A 244 2.67 -10.85 -13.23
N ALA A 245 3.81 -10.41 -13.76
CA ALA A 245 5.11 -10.98 -13.39
C ALA A 245 5.49 -10.74 -11.91
N ALA A 246 4.96 -9.69 -11.27
CA ALA A 246 5.24 -9.38 -9.86
C ALA A 246 4.79 -10.50 -8.90
N ARG A 247 3.91 -11.39 -9.30
CA ARG A 247 3.54 -12.59 -8.54
C ARG A 247 4.74 -13.49 -8.25
N GLY A 248 5.62 -13.66 -9.23
CA GLY A 248 6.83 -14.48 -9.09
C GLY A 248 7.99 -13.77 -8.39
N TRP A 249 7.85 -12.48 -8.09
CA TRP A 249 8.87 -11.71 -7.36
C TRP A 249 8.62 -11.72 -5.86
N LEU A 250 7.38 -12.02 -5.42
CA LEU A 250 7.02 -12.06 -4.01
C LEU A 250 7.77 -13.18 -3.29
N ASP A 251 8.57 -12.85 -2.30
CA ASP A 251 9.10 -13.77 -1.32
C ASP A 251 8.01 -14.10 -0.30
N ALA A 252 7.44 -15.30 -0.40
CA ALA A 252 6.32 -15.74 0.44
C ALA A 252 6.68 -15.79 1.94
N ASP A 253 7.96 -16.00 2.28
CA ASP A 253 8.44 -16.09 3.66
C ASP A 253 8.84 -14.72 4.24
N SER A 254 8.74 -13.66 3.43
CA SER A 254 9.17 -12.30 3.81
C SER A 254 8.11 -11.48 4.53
N LEU A 255 6.87 -11.98 4.67
CA LEU A 255 5.81 -11.26 5.36
C LEU A 255 6.27 -10.84 6.77
N ARG A 256 6.15 -9.55 7.06
CA ARG A 256 6.44 -8.99 8.39
C ARG A 256 5.36 -8.00 8.77
N VAL A 257 4.92 -8.09 10.01
CA VAL A 257 4.07 -7.09 10.66
C VAL A 257 4.92 -6.40 11.72
N LEU A 258 5.08 -5.09 11.60
CA LEU A 258 5.84 -4.32 12.58
C LEU A 258 4.91 -3.96 13.76
N VAL A 259 4.82 -4.86 14.73
CA VAL A 259 3.98 -4.69 15.92
C VAL A 259 4.56 -3.61 16.83
N TYR A 260 3.69 -2.74 17.33
CA TYR A 260 4.05 -1.74 18.33
C TYR A 260 4.46 -2.40 19.65
N ARG A 261 5.47 -1.82 20.31
CA ARG A 261 5.97 -2.31 21.62
C ARG A 261 5.25 -1.69 22.80
N GLU A 262 4.50 -0.66 22.53
CA GLU A 262 3.71 0.09 23.50
C GLU A 262 2.45 -0.71 23.87
N GLY A 263 1.95 -0.46 25.08
CA GLY A 263 0.73 -1.12 25.55
C GLY A 263 -0.53 -0.63 24.82
N PRO A 264 -1.68 -1.33 24.99
CA PRO A 264 -2.94 -1.05 24.29
C PRO A 264 -3.47 0.38 24.45
N ALA A 265 -3.09 1.10 25.53
CA ALA A 265 -3.43 2.50 25.75
C ALA A 265 -2.84 3.44 24.68
N MET A 266 -1.81 3.00 23.95
CA MET A 266 -1.18 3.77 22.88
C MET A 266 -1.78 3.51 21.51
N LYS A 267 -2.80 2.68 21.40
CA LYS A 267 -3.45 2.33 20.13
C LYS A 267 -3.90 3.57 19.36
N GLU A 268 -4.71 4.42 19.97
CA GLU A 268 -5.22 5.67 19.39
C GLU A 268 -4.13 6.74 19.18
N HIS A 269 -3.02 6.66 19.92
CA HIS A 269 -1.86 7.55 19.78
C HIS A 269 -0.98 7.18 18.60
N LEU A 270 -0.89 5.91 18.25
CA LEU A 270 -0.08 5.39 17.15
C LEU A 270 -0.94 5.11 15.92
N SER A 271 -1.53 3.94 15.88
CA SER A 271 -2.54 3.53 14.94
C SER A 271 -3.16 2.21 15.40
N ASP A 272 -4.43 2.01 15.12
CA ASP A 272 -5.11 0.72 15.28
C ASP A 272 -4.64 -0.32 14.25
N HIS A 273 -3.87 0.09 13.22
CA HIS A 273 -3.21 -0.76 12.25
C HIS A 273 -1.69 -0.82 12.48
N CYS A 274 -1.09 -1.99 12.31
CA CYS A 274 0.36 -2.15 12.28
C CYS A 274 0.87 -2.20 10.83
N PRO A 275 2.07 -1.64 10.53
CA PRO A 275 2.64 -1.76 9.19
C PRO A 275 2.79 -3.20 8.76
N VAL A 276 2.33 -3.53 7.55
CA VAL A 276 2.48 -4.83 6.90
C VAL A 276 3.46 -4.70 5.74
N ALA A 277 4.50 -5.52 5.71
CA ALA A 277 5.54 -5.46 4.69
C ALA A 277 5.83 -6.82 4.07
N ALA A 278 6.26 -6.81 2.81
CA ALA A 278 6.77 -7.97 2.09
C ALA A 278 7.94 -7.56 1.18
N THR A 279 8.79 -8.51 0.84
CA THR A 279 9.93 -8.32 -0.07
C THR A 279 9.63 -8.91 -1.44
N PHE A 280 10.08 -8.22 -2.47
CA PHE A 280 9.99 -8.63 -3.87
C PHE A 280 11.38 -8.72 -4.47
N HIS A 281 11.77 -9.90 -4.96
CA HIS A 281 13.03 -10.13 -5.67
C HIS A 281 12.87 -9.68 -7.12
N LEU A 282 13.45 -8.54 -7.46
CA LEU A 282 13.34 -7.98 -8.80
C LEU A 282 14.14 -8.81 -9.81
N PRO A 283 13.65 -8.96 -11.04
CA PRO A 283 14.44 -9.62 -12.09
C PRO A 283 15.71 -8.82 -12.39
N GLY A 284 16.81 -9.53 -12.60
CA GLY A 284 18.10 -8.93 -12.95
C GLY A 284 18.16 -8.50 -14.43
#